data_a2e127eb56f7fe49c23a32d7883c71e4
#
_entry.id   a2e127eb56f7fe49c23a32d7883c71e4
#
_cell.length_a   1.000
_cell.length_b   1.000
_cell.length_c   1.000
_cell.angle_alpha   90.00
_cell.angle_beta   90.00
_cell.angle_gamma   90.00
#
_symmetry.space_group_name_H-M   'P 1'
#
loop_
_entity.id
_entity.type
_entity.pdbx_description
1 polymer ?
#
loop_
_entity_poly.entity_id
_entity_poly.type
_entity_poly.pdbx_seq_one_letter_code
_entity_poly.pdbx_strand_id
1 'polypeptide(L)'
;MNITINGTICSNDDKEIYDWLNMEAVCPRDVDKVLTGTEDVTLLINSGGGDVMAGNEIYSALKRYEGKVTAEITGYAASAATIIACGADLVRANPGTQYMIHNVSTFAGGDKNDMESTAQILKTMDRSIANIYRLKTGMEIDELLAMMDSSSGNMGKWMDAVEAKKYGFIDEIIGDNGSLAQPITIYNGFGTILGDEVKSSIRRKLAEAKERQKAQARLDLLKLKRR
;
A
#
# COMPACT_ATOMS: atom_id res chain seq x y z
N MET A 1 -0.66 -19.92 1.78
CA MET A 1 -1.88 -19.07 1.57
C MET A 1 -1.54 -17.89 0.69
N ASN A 2 -2.55 -17.24 0.04
CA ASN A 2 -2.33 -16.02 -0.77
C ASN A 2 -3.05 -14.84 -0.13
N ILE A 3 -2.35 -13.69 -0.05
CA ILE A 3 -2.89 -12.39 0.32
C ILE A 3 -2.73 -11.47 -0.88
N THR A 4 -3.81 -10.83 -1.30
CA THR A 4 -3.78 -9.90 -2.43
C THR A 4 -3.65 -8.47 -1.92
N ILE A 5 -2.60 -7.77 -2.37
CA ILE A 5 -2.33 -6.35 -2.09
C ILE A 5 -2.58 -5.57 -3.38
N ASN A 6 -3.84 -5.32 -3.67
CA ASN A 6 -4.27 -4.61 -4.89
C ASN A 6 -4.90 -3.25 -4.56
N GLY A 7 -4.78 -2.33 -5.51
CA GLY A 7 -5.40 -1.01 -5.40
C GLY A 7 -4.74 -0.13 -4.34
N THR A 8 -5.53 0.62 -3.58
CA THR A 8 -5.04 1.59 -2.60
C THR A 8 -4.77 0.92 -1.25
N ILE A 9 -3.62 1.19 -0.64
CA ILE A 9 -3.36 0.88 0.76
C ILE A 9 -4.03 1.96 1.61
N CYS A 10 -4.95 1.58 2.49
CA CYS A 10 -5.72 2.52 3.29
C CYS A 10 -5.73 2.14 4.78
N SER A 11 -6.13 3.10 5.62
CA SER A 11 -6.36 2.83 7.04
C SER A 11 -7.54 1.87 7.24
N ASN A 12 -7.59 1.20 8.40
CA ASN A 12 -8.72 0.34 8.78
C ASN A 12 -10.05 1.11 8.80
N ASP A 13 -10.01 2.40 9.10
CA ASP A 13 -11.20 3.26 9.20
C ASP A 13 -11.71 3.72 7.83
N ASP A 14 -10.82 3.82 6.86
CA ASP A 14 -11.18 4.26 5.51
C ASP A 14 -11.64 3.11 4.61
N LYS A 15 -11.35 1.84 4.97
CA LYS A 15 -11.66 0.66 4.15
C LYS A 15 -13.12 0.63 3.70
N GLU A 16 -14.06 0.96 4.59
CA GLU A 16 -15.49 1.00 4.26
C GLU A 16 -15.85 2.03 3.17
N ILE A 17 -15.10 3.12 3.08
CA ILE A 17 -15.31 4.16 2.05
C ILE A 17 -14.95 3.60 0.67
N TYR A 18 -13.80 2.93 0.57
CA TYR A 18 -13.35 2.31 -0.68
C TYR A 18 -14.30 1.20 -1.12
N ASP A 19 -14.77 0.36 -0.18
CA ASP A 19 -15.74 -0.69 -0.46
C ASP A 19 -17.07 -0.10 -0.96
N TRP A 20 -17.56 0.99 -0.33
CA TRP A 20 -18.78 1.67 -0.76
C TRP A 20 -18.66 2.28 -2.16
N LEU A 21 -17.47 2.76 -2.53
CA LEU A 21 -17.17 3.30 -3.86
C LEU A 21 -16.87 2.20 -4.90
N ASN A 22 -16.88 0.93 -4.50
CA ASN A 22 -16.46 -0.21 -5.32
C ASN A 22 -15.04 -0.02 -5.89
N MET A 23 -14.13 0.54 -5.07
CA MET A 23 -12.72 0.72 -5.38
C MET A 23 -11.88 -0.33 -4.67
N GLU A 24 -10.90 -0.91 -5.39
CA GLU A 24 -9.96 -1.85 -4.77
C GLU A 24 -9.09 -1.15 -3.73
N ALA A 25 -9.07 -1.69 -2.52
CA ALA A 25 -8.22 -1.23 -1.44
C ALA A 25 -7.94 -2.37 -0.44
N VAL A 26 -6.81 -2.27 0.23
CA VAL A 26 -6.39 -3.19 1.29
C VAL A 26 -6.02 -2.40 2.54
N CYS A 27 -6.40 -2.89 3.71
CA CYS A 27 -6.06 -2.30 5.00
C CYS A 27 -5.32 -3.33 5.90
N PRO A 28 -4.65 -2.90 6.98
CA PRO A 28 -3.94 -3.80 7.90
C PRO A 28 -4.80 -4.96 8.41
N ARG A 29 -6.05 -4.69 8.79
CA ARG A 29 -7.00 -5.70 9.27
C ARG A 29 -7.28 -6.82 8.27
N ASP A 30 -7.25 -6.53 6.97
CA ASP A 30 -7.49 -7.55 5.93
C ASP A 30 -6.31 -8.52 5.85
N VAL A 31 -5.09 -8.02 6.05
CA VAL A 31 -3.86 -8.82 6.10
C VAL A 31 -3.80 -9.64 7.40
N ASP A 32 -4.05 -9.02 8.55
CA ASP A 32 -4.03 -9.67 9.87
C ASP A 32 -5.00 -10.86 9.96
N LYS A 33 -6.17 -10.77 9.31
CA LYS A 33 -7.15 -11.89 9.28
C LYS A 33 -6.60 -13.15 8.64
N VAL A 34 -5.64 -13.03 7.73
CA VAL A 34 -5.04 -14.15 6.98
C VAL A 34 -3.75 -14.62 7.64
N LEU A 35 -2.99 -13.72 8.27
CA LEU A 35 -1.74 -14.03 8.97
C LEU A 35 -2.01 -14.79 10.29
N THR A 36 -2.60 -15.97 10.17
CA THR A 36 -2.89 -16.86 11.30
C THR A 36 -2.08 -18.15 11.18
N GLY A 37 -1.50 -18.61 12.29
CA GLY A 37 -0.66 -19.82 12.27
C GLY A 37 0.76 -19.57 11.74
N THR A 38 1.36 -20.56 11.08
CA THR A 38 2.78 -20.58 10.65
C THR A 38 2.93 -21.06 9.20
N GLU A 39 1.83 -21.12 8.43
CA GLU A 39 1.87 -21.60 7.04
C GLU A 39 2.51 -20.56 6.12
N ASP A 40 3.22 -21.02 5.08
CA ASP A 40 3.81 -20.11 4.09
C ASP A 40 2.75 -19.24 3.41
N VAL A 41 3.04 -17.95 3.30
CA VAL A 41 2.17 -16.92 2.72
C VAL A 41 2.82 -16.32 1.49
N THR A 42 2.03 -16.14 0.42
CA THR A 42 2.42 -15.35 -0.75
C THR A 42 1.57 -14.09 -0.83
N LEU A 43 2.23 -12.93 -0.82
CA LEU A 43 1.61 -11.64 -1.11
C LEU A 43 1.62 -11.41 -2.61
N LEU A 44 0.46 -11.26 -3.23
CA LEU A 44 0.34 -10.86 -4.64
C LEU A 44 0.17 -9.34 -4.70
N ILE A 45 1.21 -8.62 -5.15
CA ILE A 45 1.26 -7.15 -5.08
C ILE A 45 1.04 -6.53 -6.45
N ASN A 46 -0.02 -5.70 -6.54
CA ASN A 46 -0.29 -4.80 -7.67
C ASN A 46 -0.92 -3.51 -7.13
N SER A 47 -0.09 -2.61 -6.60
CA SER A 47 -0.56 -1.45 -5.85
C SER A 47 0.32 -0.22 -6.07
N GLY A 48 -0.33 0.93 -6.24
CA GLY A 48 0.31 2.26 -6.27
C GLY A 48 0.66 2.81 -4.89
N GLY A 49 0.40 2.05 -3.83
CA GLY A 49 0.61 2.51 -2.47
C GLY A 49 -0.63 3.16 -1.86
N GLY A 50 -0.41 4.15 -1.01
CA GLY A 50 -1.46 4.85 -0.28
C GLY A 50 -0.98 5.33 1.07
N ASP A 51 -1.70 4.98 2.13
CA ASP A 51 -1.38 5.36 3.51
C ASP A 51 -0.08 4.68 3.99
N VAL A 52 0.91 5.51 4.30
CA VAL A 52 2.24 5.06 4.76
C VAL A 52 2.16 4.36 6.10
N MET A 53 1.29 4.82 7.01
CA MET A 53 1.16 4.22 8.34
C MET A 53 0.50 2.85 8.25
N ALA A 54 -0.51 2.69 7.40
CA ALA A 54 -1.10 1.39 7.10
C ALA A 54 -0.08 0.44 6.45
N GLY A 55 0.74 0.93 5.53
CA GLY A 55 1.85 0.17 4.94
C GLY A 55 2.86 -0.31 5.99
N ASN A 56 3.24 0.55 6.93
CA ASN A 56 4.13 0.21 8.05
C ASN A 56 3.51 -0.79 9.03
N GLU A 57 2.21 -0.69 9.29
CA GLU A 57 1.49 -1.63 10.15
C GLU A 57 1.49 -3.03 9.51
N ILE A 58 1.20 -3.13 8.22
CA ILE A 58 1.29 -4.39 7.46
C ILE A 58 2.73 -4.92 7.46
N TYR A 59 3.74 -4.09 7.16
CA TYR A 59 5.15 -4.47 7.24
C TYR A 59 5.49 -5.09 8.60
N SER A 60 5.04 -4.45 9.67
CA SER A 60 5.31 -4.92 11.04
C SER A 60 4.59 -6.24 11.35
N ALA A 61 3.38 -6.45 10.81
CA ALA A 61 2.66 -7.71 10.93
C ALA A 61 3.42 -8.85 10.22
N LEU A 62 3.89 -8.60 9.00
CA LEU A 62 4.69 -9.56 8.21
C LEU A 62 5.99 -9.93 8.93
N LYS A 63 6.68 -8.95 9.53
CA LYS A 63 7.93 -9.19 10.29
C LYS A 63 7.75 -9.98 11.59
N ARG A 64 6.55 -9.97 12.16
CA ARG A 64 6.21 -10.79 13.34
C ARG A 64 5.68 -12.17 12.99
N TYR A 65 5.32 -12.38 11.73
CA TYR A 65 4.78 -13.65 11.29
C TYR A 65 5.85 -14.75 11.31
N GLU A 66 5.52 -15.93 11.84
CA GLU A 66 6.47 -17.04 11.99
C GLU A 66 6.61 -17.91 10.73
N GLY A 67 5.60 -17.91 9.84
CA GLY A 67 5.65 -18.58 8.55
C GLY A 67 6.47 -17.79 7.53
N LYS A 68 6.94 -18.46 6.49
CA LYS A 68 7.69 -17.80 5.41
C LYS A 68 6.77 -16.91 4.57
N VAL A 69 7.17 -15.66 4.37
CA VAL A 69 6.46 -14.69 3.53
C VAL A 69 7.19 -14.46 2.21
N THR A 70 6.51 -14.71 1.11
CA THR A 70 7.00 -14.37 -0.23
C THR A 70 6.14 -13.26 -0.82
N ALA A 71 6.74 -12.15 -1.24
CA ALA A 71 6.06 -11.13 -2.04
C ALA A 71 6.30 -11.39 -3.51
N GLU A 72 5.22 -11.47 -4.29
CA GLU A 72 5.26 -11.55 -5.74
C GLU A 72 4.65 -10.28 -6.33
N ILE A 73 5.47 -9.50 -7.03
CA ILE A 73 5.00 -8.30 -7.74
C ILE A 73 4.42 -8.74 -9.07
N THR A 74 3.10 -8.59 -9.22
CA THR A 74 2.36 -9.07 -10.39
C THR A 74 2.14 -7.98 -11.44
N GLY A 75 2.09 -6.72 -11.03
CA GLY A 75 1.99 -5.55 -11.91
C GLY A 75 3.03 -4.50 -11.53
N TYR A 76 2.80 -3.82 -10.43
CA TYR A 76 3.76 -2.86 -9.88
C TYR A 76 3.64 -2.78 -8.35
N ALA A 77 4.73 -2.35 -7.71
CA ALA A 77 4.75 -1.99 -6.30
C ALA A 77 5.29 -0.56 -6.19
N ALA A 78 4.45 0.38 -5.76
CA ALA A 78 4.86 1.77 -5.65
C ALA A 78 4.56 2.33 -4.25
N SER A 79 5.41 3.27 -3.77
CA SER A 79 5.17 3.99 -2.52
C SER A 79 4.96 3.03 -1.33
N ALA A 80 3.88 3.15 -0.55
CA ALA A 80 3.58 2.29 0.61
C ALA A 80 3.55 0.78 0.28
N ALA A 81 3.28 0.39 -0.99
CA ALA A 81 3.33 -1.01 -1.40
C ALA A 81 4.76 -1.59 -1.38
N THR A 82 5.78 -0.76 -1.60
CA THR A 82 7.18 -1.17 -1.51
C THR A 82 7.61 -1.43 -0.06
N ILE A 83 7.03 -0.68 0.89
CA ILE A 83 7.23 -0.93 2.33
C ILE A 83 6.72 -2.32 2.69
N ILE A 84 5.52 -2.66 2.22
CA ILE A 84 4.92 -3.99 2.43
C ILE A 84 5.81 -5.08 1.79
N ALA A 85 6.26 -4.88 0.54
CA ALA A 85 7.15 -5.82 -0.13
C ALA A 85 8.44 -6.08 0.67
N CYS A 86 9.04 -5.04 1.26
CA CYS A 86 10.20 -5.17 2.14
C CYS A 86 9.91 -5.96 3.43
N GLY A 87 8.65 -6.15 3.78
CA GLY A 87 8.23 -7.00 4.91
C GLY A 87 8.42 -8.50 4.65
N ALA A 88 8.45 -8.93 3.39
CA ALA A 88 8.61 -10.33 3.00
C ALA A 88 10.04 -10.84 3.15
N ASP A 89 10.17 -12.16 3.32
CA ASP A 89 11.47 -12.85 3.36
C ASP A 89 12.08 -12.99 1.96
N LEU A 90 11.23 -13.14 0.95
CA LEU A 90 11.61 -13.22 -0.45
C LEU A 90 10.71 -12.30 -1.28
N VAL A 91 11.31 -11.44 -2.10
CA VAL A 91 10.60 -10.59 -3.06
C VAL A 91 10.94 -11.06 -4.47
N ARG A 92 9.92 -11.46 -5.22
CA ARG A 92 10.07 -11.84 -6.62
C ARG A 92 9.13 -11.04 -7.50
N ALA A 93 9.49 -10.89 -8.75
CA ALA A 93 8.73 -10.06 -9.68
C ALA A 93 8.67 -10.68 -11.08
N ASN A 94 7.57 -10.45 -11.78
CA ASN A 94 7.51 -10.73 -13.22
C ASN A 94 8.38 -9.73 -14.01
N PRO A 95 8.96 -10.10 -15.14
CA PRO A 95 9.90 -9.23 -15.88
C PRO A 95 9.32 -7.88 -16.31
N GLY A 96 8.01 -7.80 -16.55
CA GLY A 96 7.32 -6.58 -16.98
C GLY A 96 6.85 -5.68 -15.84
N THR A 97 7.19 -5.97 -14.59
CA THR A 97 6.74 -5.21 -13.43
C THR A 97 7.60 -3.98 -13.16
N GLN A 98 7.04 -3.06 -12.38
CA GLN A 98 7.71 -1.82 -11.97
C GLN A 98 7.76 -1.73 -10.45
N TYR A 99 8.79 -1.06 -9.96
CA TYR A 99 9.00 -0.76 -8.55
C TYR A 99 9.29 0.73 -8.38
N MET A 100 8.63 1.41 -7.44
CA MET A 100 8.82 2.85 -7.27
C MET A 100 8.91 3.26 -5.81
N ILE A 101 9.98 4.00 -5.51
CA ILE A 101 10.20 4.62 -4.20
C ILE A 101 10.21 6.14 -4.34
N HIS A 102 9.64 6.84 -3.37
CA HIS A 102 9.61 8.29 -3.32
C HIS A 102 9.47 8.81 -1.88
N ASN A 103 9.69 10.12 -1.71
CA ASN A 103 9.45 10.79 -0.44
C ASN A 103 7.97 10.75 -0.06
N VAL A 104 7.71 10.74 1.23
CA VAL A 104 6.34 10.86 1.76
C VAL A 104 5.76 12.21 1.37
N SER A 105 4.51 12.19 0.92
CA SER A 105 3.78 13.40 0.56
C SER A 105 2.50 13.53 1.37
N THR A 106 2.10 14.77 1.61
CA THR A 106 0.82 15.09 2.26
C THR A 106 0.26 16.41 1.74
N PHE A 107 -1.00 16.64 2.00
CA PHE A 107 -1.61 17.96 1.87
C PHE A 107 -1.67 18.60 3.25
N ALA A 108 -1.12 19.79 3.40
CA ALA A 108 -1.14 20.53 4.64
C ALA A 108 -1.56 21.98 4.38
N GLY A 109 -2.22 22.60 5.37
CA GLY A 109 -2.60 23.99 5.35
C GLY A 109 -2.39 24.61 6.74
N GLY A 110 -2.06 25.90 6.77
CA GLY A 110 -1.80 26.60 8.01
C GLY A 110 -0.86 27.78 7.81
N ASP A 111 -0.29 28.29 8.88
CA ASP A 111 0.70 29.36 8.81
C ASP A 111 2.12 28.82 8.52
N LYS A 112 3.10 29.72 8.51
CA LYS A 112 4.51 29.38 8.25
C LYS A 112 5.03 28.28 9.21
N ASN A 113 4.67 28.35 10.49
CA ASN A 113 5.17 27.43 11.50
C ASN A 113 4.54 26.04 11.32
N ASP A 114 3.27 25.97 10.90
CA ASP A 114 2.59 24.73 10.56
C ASP A 114 3.25 24.04 9.36
N MET A 115 3.67 24.84 8.34
CA MET A 115 4.38 24.30 7.16
C MET A 115 5.78 23.80 7.52
N GLU A 116 6.53 24.53 8.34
CA GLU A 116 7.86 24.11 8.80
C GLU A 116 7.76 22.82 9.66
N SER A 117 6.77 22.76 10.54
CA SER A 117 6.50 21.56 11.36
C SER A 117 6.14 20.35 10.49
N THR A 118 5.26 20.54 9.50
CA THR A 118 4.90 19.49 8.55
C THR A 118 6.11 19.00 7.76
N ALA A 119 6.94 19.90 7.25
CA ALA A 119 8.16 19.54 6.54
C ALA A 119 9.12 18.73 7.41
N GLN A 120 9.23 19.05 8.71
CA GLN A 120 10.07 18.30 9.64
C GLN A 120 9.52 16.87 9.90
N ILE A 121 8.19 16.74 10.00
CA ILE A 121 7.53 15.44 10.14
C ILE A 121 7.81 14.58 8.90
N LEU A 122 7.61 15.13 7.70
CA LEU A 122 7.87 14.41 6.45
C LEU A 122 9.32 13.94 6.33
N LYS A 123 10.31 14.77 6.68
CA LYS A 123 11.73 14.36 6.74
C LYS A 123 11.96 13.18 7.69
N THR A 124 11.27 13.17 8.82
CA THR A 124 11.39 12.07 9.79
C THR A 124 10.77 10.79 9.23
N MET A 125 9.63 10.90 8.55
CA MET A 125 8.98 9.76 7.88
C MET A 125 9.84 9.21 6.73
N ASP A 126 10.42 10.07 5.89
CA ASP A 126 11.33 9.67 4.81
C ASP A 126 12.51 8.86 5.35
N ARG A 127 13.14 9.34 6.43
CA ARG A 127 14.24 8.64 7.08
C ARG A 127 13.80 7.30 7.67
N SER A 128 12.60 7.21 8.22
CA SER A 128 12.03 5.96 8.75
C SER A 128 11.84 4.92 7.64
N ILE A 129 11.32 5.35 6.48
CA ILE A 129 11.15 4.47 5.31
C ILE A 129 12.50 4.07 4.72
N ALA A 130 13.44 5.00 4.61
CA ALA A 130 14.80 4.71 4.16
C ALA A 130 15.50 3.65 5.05
N ASN A 131 15.22 3.62 6.35
CA ASN A 131 15.70 2.54 7.24
C ASN A 131 15.12 1.17 6.86
N ILE A 132 13.83 1.09 6.48
CA ILE A 132 13.24 -0.16 5.99
C ILE A 132 13.92 -0.62 4.70
N TYR A 133 14.10 0.30 3.75
CA TYR A 133 14.79 0.00 2.50
C TYR A 133 16.24 -0.41 2.72
N ARG A 134 16.96 0.24 3.65
CA ARG A 134 18.32 -0.17 4.03
C ARG A 134 18.37 -1.60 4.54
N LEU A 135 17.44 -2.00 5.40
CA LEU A 135 17.36 -3.38 5.91
C LEU A 135 17.11 -4.39 4.78
N LYS A 136 16.38 -4.01 3.74
CA LYS A 136 16.10 -4.88 2.58
C LYS A 136 17.26 -4.92 1.60
N THR A 137 17.86 -3.76 1.26
CA THR A 137 18.80 -3.61 0.14
C THR A 137 20.26 -3.63 0.57
N GLY A 138 20.55 -3.28 1.82
CA GLY A 138 21.92 -3.04 2.30
C GLY A 138 22.52 -1.70 1.86
N MET A 139 21.78 -0.86 1.13
CA MET A 139 22.26 0.44 0.66
C MET A 139 22.37 1.45 1.81
N GLU A 140 23.20 2.48 1.61
CA GLU A 140 23.33 3.58 2.57
C GLU A 140 22.08 4.48 2.58
N ILE A 141 21.73 5.01 3.76
CA ILE A 141 20.53 5.84 3.96
C ILE A 141 20.53 7.08 3.07
N ASP A 142 21.65 7.75 2.94
CA ASP A 142 21.76 9.00 2.16
C ASP A 142 21.58 8.72 0.66
N GLU A 143 22.03 7.56 0.17
CA GLU A 143 21.77 7.12 -1.21
C GLU A 143 20.29 6.82 -1.42
N LEU A 144 19.64 6.12 -0.49
CA LEU A 144 18.21 5.83 -0.53
C LEU A 144 17.36 7.10 -0.49
N LEU A 145 17.70 8.06 0.38
CA LEU A 145 17.02 9.35 0.45
C LEU A 145 17.19 10.14 -0.85
N ALA A 146 18.37 10.11 -1.48
CA ALA A 146 18.59 10.74 -2.77
C ALA A 146 17.78 10.07 -3.90
N MET A 147 17.58 8.75 -3.87
CA MET A 147 16.72 8.05 -4.82
C MET A 147 15.23 8.35 -4.60
N MET A 148 14.82 8.56 -3.35
CA MET A 148 13.44 8.91 -3.00
C MET A 148 13.12 10.36 -3.35
N ASP A 149 14.13 11.23 -3.44
CA ASP A 149 13.95 12.67 -3.66
C ASP A 149 13.35 12.97 -5.04
N SER A 150 12.23 13.66 -5.02
CA SER A 150 11.49 14.10 -6.21
C SER A 150 11.68 15.59 -6.54
N SER A 151 12.67 16.26 -5.92
CA SER A 151 12.91 17.72 -6.04
C SER A 151 13.16 18.20 -7.46
N SER A 152 13.59 17.33 -8.37
CA SER A 152 13.81 17.62 -9.79
C SER A 152 12.56 17.49 -10.68
N GLY A 153 11.37 17.45 -10.10
CA GLY A 153 10.10 17.25 -10.83
C GLY A 153 9.79 15.78 -11.16
N ASN A 154 10.62 14.85 -10.71
CA ASN A 154 10.37 13.43 -10.80
C ASN A 154 9.45 12.98 -9.66
N MET A 155 8.60 12.00 -9.93
CA MET A 155 7.71 11.40 -8.91
C MET A 155 8.43 10.29 -8.13
N GLY A 156 9.71 10.47 -7.77
CA GLY A 156 10.56 9.47 -7.16
C GLY A 156 11.33 8.61 -8.17
N LYS A 157 11.97 7.56 -7.69
CA LYS A 157 12.74 6.62 -8.51
C LYS A 157 11.89 5.47 -8.97
N TRP A 158 11.57 5.43 -10.26
CA TRP A 158 10.98 4.29 -10.94
C TRP A 158 12.06 3.33 -11.43
N MET A 159 11.83 2.05 -11.25
CA MET A 159 12.74 0.97 -11.62
C MET A 159 11.95 -0.14 -12.31
N ASP A 160 12.50 -0.73 -13.35
CA ASP A 160 12.05 -2.01 -13.86
C ASP A 160 12.49 -3.16 -12.91
N ALA A 161 12.04 -4.38 -13.17
CA ALA A 161 12.37 -5.53 -12.32
C ALA A 161 13.88 -5.79 -12.25
N VAL A 162 14.62 -5.55 -13.34
CA VAL A 162 16.08 -5.78 -13.40
C VAL A 162 16.82 -4.73 -12.55
N GLU A 163 16.45 -3.47 -12.69
CA GLU A 163 17.04 -2.39 -11.92
C GLU A 163 16.70 -2.53 -10.42
N ALA A 164 15.46 -2.86 -10.07
CA ALA A 164 15.04 -3.10 -8.70
C ALA A 164 15.78 -4.29 -8.07
N LYS A 165 16.04 -5.35 -8.84
CA LYS A 165 16.89 -6.48 -8.41
C LYS A 165 18.34 -6.04 -8.20
N LYS A 166 18.89 -5.23 -9.09
CA LYS A 166 20.27 -4.71 -8.97
C LYS A 166 20.46 -3.91 -7.68
N TYR A 167 19.44 -3.15 -7.24
CA TYR A 167 19.47 -2.41 -5.97
C TYR A 167 19.08 -3.25 -4.75
N GLY A 168 18.69 -4.52 -4.94
CA GLY A 168 18.35 -5.42 -3.84
C GLY A 168 16.90 -5.29 -3.32
N PHE A 169 16.03 -4.53 -3.97
CA PHE A 169 14.60 -4.49 -3.64
C PHE A 169 13.87 -5.76 -4.03
N ILE A 170 14.29 -6.40 -5.12
CA ILE A 170 13.78 -7.67 -5.62
C ILE A 170 14.90 -8.71 -5.55
N ASP A 171 14.58 -9.89 -5.06
CA ASP A 171 15.52 -11.02 -4.94
C ASP A 171 15.56 -11.86 -6.22
N GLU A 172 14.39 -12.10 -6.85
CA GLU A 172 14.25 -12.99 -8.01
C GLU A 172 13.35 -12.39 -9.09
N ILE A 173 13.69 -12.62 -10.36
CA ILE A 173 12.83 -12.35 -11.50
C ILE A 173 12.24 -13.69 -11.97
N ILE A 174 10.90 -13.78 -11.98
CA ILE A 174 10.19 -15.01 -12.33
C ILE A 174 10.40 -15.29 -13.82
N GLY A 175 10.82 -16.53 -14.15
CA GLY A 175 11.05 -16.92 -15.54
C GLY A 175 12.37 -16.44 -16.13
N ASP A 176 13.29 -15.90 -15.34
CA ASP A 176 14.64 -15.50 -15.77
C ASP A 176 15.55 -16.72 -16.04
N ASN A 177 15.01 -17.66 -16.80
CA ASN A 177 15.78 -18.78 -17.38
C ASN A 177 16.48 -18.35 -18.70
N GLY A 178 16.73 -17.04 -18.88
CA GLY A 178 17.34 -16.49 -20.09
C GLY A 178 16.37 -16.27 -21.26
N SER A 179 15.06 -16.39 -21.05
CA SER A 179 14.06 -16.15 -22.10
C SER A 179 13.31 -14.84 -21.84
N LEU A 180 13.42 -13.88 -22.75
CA LEU A 180 12.74 -12.60 -22.73
C LEU A 180 11.23 -12.79 -22.87
N ALA A 181 10.45 -12.45 -21.84
CA ALA A 181 8.99 -12.38 -21.91
C ALA A 181 8.54 -11.10 -22.64
N GLN A 182 7.42 -11.19 -23.37
CA GLN A 182 6.83 -10.10 -24.15
C GLN A 182 6.32 -8.96 -23.23
N PRO A 183 6.38 -7.68 -23.69
CA PRO A 183 5.95 -6.54 -22.88
C PRO A 183 4.44 -6.54 -22.65
N ILE A 184 4.06 -6.28 -21.39
CA ILE A 184 2.66 -6.12 -20.97
C ILE A 184 2.28 -4.65 -21.08
N THR A 185 1.09 -4.37 -21.64
CA THR A 185 0.54 -3.02 -21.73
C THR A 185 0.05 -2.56 -20.37
N ILE A 186 0.62 -1.47 -19.83
CA ILE A 186 0.28 -0.91 -18.53
C ILE A 186 -0.78 0.17 -18.70
N TYR A 187 -1.91 0.05 -18.02
CA TYR A 187 -2.87 1.14 -17.81
C TYR A 187 -2.49 1.90 -16.54
N ASN A 188 -2.23 3.20 -16.66
CA ASN A 188 -1.93 4.08 -15.52
C ASN A 188 -3.15 4.22 -14.60
N GLY A 189 -3.10 3.55 -13.46
CA GLY A 189 -4.03 3.74 -12.35
C GLY A 189 -3.25 3.84 -11.06
N PHE A 190 -2.71 5.04 -10.73
CA PHE A 190 -2.25 5.29 -9.37
C PHE A 190 -3.43 5.17 -8.43
N GLY A 191 -3.27 4.41 -7.33
CA GLY A 191 -4.28 4.34 -6.29
C GLY A 191 -4.70 5.75 -5.87
N THR A 192 -5.99 6.07 -6.01
CA THR A 192 -6.50 7.41 -5.67
C THR A 192 -6.68 7.50 -4.16
N ILE A 193 -5.78 8.22 -3.49
CA ILE A 193 -5.99 8.59 -2.09
C ILE A 193 -7.09 9.65 -2.04
N LEU A 194 -8.22 9.28 -1.43
CA LEU A 194 -9.33 10.20 -1.25
C LEU A 194 -8.96 11.29 -0.23
N GLY A 195 -9.17 12.55 -0.57
CA GLY A 195 -8.98 13.68 0.34
C GLY A 195 -9.97 13.62 1.53
N ASP A 196 -9.60 14.20 2.66
CA ASP A 196 -10.36 14.13 3.92
C ASP A 196 -11.77 14.71 3.81
N GLU A 197 -11.98 15.76 3.02
CA GLU A 197 -13.31 16.32 2.75
C GLU A 197 -14.21 15.31 2.02
N VAL A 198 -13.65 14.59 1.04
CA VAL A 198 -14.38 13.55 0.29
C VAL A 198 -14.71 12.39 1.22
N LYS A 199 -13.72 11.92 2.02
CA LYS A 199 -13.90 10.86 3.00
C LYS A 199 -14.98 11.23 4.03
N SER A 200 -14.97 12.45 4.58
CA SER A 200 -15.94 12.91 5.56
C SER A 200 -17.35 13.00 4.99
N SER A 201 -17.50 13.48 3.75
CA SER A 201 -18.78 13.51 3.04
C SER A 201 -19.34 12.10 2.81
N ILE A 202 -18.49 11.16 2.42
CA ILE A 202 -18.87 9.76 2.20
C ILE A 202 -19.25 9.08 3.51
N ARG A 203 -18.48 9.26 4.60
CA ARG A 203 -18.83 8.72 5.94
C ARG A 203 -20.21 9.18 6.40
N ARG A 204 -20.57 10.45 6.19
CA ARG A 204 -21.90 10.97 6.51
C ARG A 204 -22.99 10.25 5.70
N LYS A 205 -22.78 10.09 4.39
CA LYS A 205 -23.74 9.38 3.52
C LYS A 205 -23.91 7.91 3.90
N LEU A 206 -22.78 7.24 4.27
CA LEU A 206 -22.80 5.86 4.76
C LEU A 206 -23.59 5.73 6.07
N ALA A 207 -23.39 6.65 7.02
CA ALA A 207 -24.12 6.66 8.28
C ALA A 207 -25.64 6.84 8.04
N GLU A 208 -26.03 7.77 7.18
CA GLU A 208 -27.44 7.98 6.79
C GLU A 208 -28.03 6.74 6.12
N ALA A 209 -27.29 6.08 5.24
CA ALA A 209 -27.74 4.84 4.57
C ALA A 209 -27.93 3.69 5.57
N LYS A 210 -27.01 3.50 6.51
CA LYS A 210 -27.11 2.50 7.59
C LYS A 210 -28.34 2.75 8.48
N GLU A 211 -28.61 4.00 8.86
CA GLU A 211 -29.79 4.31 9.68
C GLU A 211 -31.11 4.07 8.90
N ARG A 212 -31.17 4.40 7.61
CA ARG A 212 -32.32 4.06 6.76
C ARG A 212 -32.54 2.56 6.68
N GLN A 213 -31.49 1.78 6.51
CA GLN A 213 -31.57 0.31 6.44
C GLN A 213 -32.06 -0.29 7.76
N LYS A 214 -31.55 0.21 8.91
CA LYS A 214 -32.03 -0.21 10.25
C LYS A 214 -33.51 0.15 10.45
N ALA A 215 -33.93 1.35 10.04
CA ALA A 215 -35.29 1.78 10.15
C ALA A 215 -36.22 0.90 9.29
N GLN A 216 -35.81 0.57 8.07
CA GLN A 216 -36.55 -0.32 7.19
C GLN A 216 -36.67 -1.74 7.78
N ALA A 217 -35.57 -2.31 8.28
CA ALA A 217 -35.57 -3.63 8.93
C ALA A 217 -36.51 -3.66 10.16
N ARG A 218 -36.51 -2.59 10.98
CA ARG A 218 -37.47 -2.46 12.11
C ARG A 218 -38.93 -2.42 11.63
N LEU A 219 -39.20 -1.68 10.55
CA LEU A 219 -40.53 -1.60 9.97
C LEU A 219 -41.02 -2.98 9.46
N ASP A 220 -40.13 -3.72 8.81
CA ASP A 220 -40.44 -5.04 8.27
C ASP A 220 -40.69 -6.06 9.40
N LEU A 221 -39.89 -6.01 10.47
CA LEU A 221 -40.12 -6.79 11.68
C LEU A 221 -41.49 -6.48 12.37
N LEU A 222 -41.89 -5.19 12.40
CA LEU A 222 -43.18 -4.80 12.95
C LEU A 222 -44.34 -5.30 12.09
N LYS A 223 -44.20 -5.32 10.77
CA LYS A 223 -45.21 -5.89 9.84
C LYS A 223 -45.37 -7.40 10.02
N LEU A 224 -44.24 -8.12 10.26
CA LEU A 224 -44.28 -9.56 10.50
C LEU A 224 -44.96 -9.92 11.85
N LYS A 225 -44.81 -9.09 12.88
CA LYS A 225 -45.48 -9.31 14.20
C LYS A 225 -46.96 -8.98 14.21
N ARG A 226 -47.50 -8.35 13.18
CA ARG A 226 -48.92 -8.01 13.04
C ARG A 226 -49.72 -9.01 12.19
N ARG A 227 -49.06 -10.04 11.67
CA ARG A 227 -49.66 -11.23 11.03
C ARG A 227 -49.69 -12.37 11.99
#